data_ce6964bb825c27f46629b62eb6b1d74d
#
_entry.id   ce6964bb825c27f46629b62eb6b1d74d
#
_cell.length_a   1.000
_cell.length_b   1.000
_cell.length_c   1.000
_cell.angle_alpha   90.00
_cell.angle_beta   90.00
_cell.angle_gamma   90.00
#
_symmetry.space_group_name_H-M   'P 1'
#
loop_
_entity.id
_entity.type
_entity.pdbx_description
1 polymer ?
#
loop_
_entity_poly.entity_id
_entity_poly.type
_entity_poly.pdbx_seq_one_letter_code
_entity_poly.pdbx_strand_id
1 'polypeptide(L)'
;MLPVRPALLLITLLLGGCASPTPQQLGQALSGLEGELQRLEEELAAMNGLHYQKAIDAPLALRRYLSAPSPTAEGLVPAQSQLQDGPLLRYDYRLPASMTRLPTDNPCLRYEFELRHLGRLGQLELAWQGKTGAGELLIQQRDCPFSAKGPGLQ
;
A
#
# COMPACT_ATOMS: atom_id res chain seq x y z
N MET A 1 -10.48 -10.21 -69.95
CA MET A 1 -9.80 -10.86 -68.79
C MET A 1 -10.08 -10.05 -67.56
N LEU A 2 -11.03 -10.48 -66.77
CA LEU A 2 -11.42 -9.82 -65.51
C LEU A 2 -10.64 -10.42 -64.33
N PRO A 3 -10.06 -9.60 -63.46
CA PRO A 3 -9.30 -10.12 -62.28
C PRO A 3 -10.28 -10.43 -61.18
N VAL A 4 -10.65 -11.70 -61.07
CA VAL A 4 -11.55 -12.22 -60.00
C VAL A 4 -10.75 -12.62 -58.74
N ARG A 5 -9.59 -11.96 -58.46
CA ARG A 5 -8.72 -12.41 -57.38
C ARG A 5 -8.80 -11.69 -56.01
N PRO A 6 -9.42 -10.50 -55.85
CA PRO A 6 -9.48 -9.96 -54.50
C PRO A 6 -10.70 -10.38 -53.69
N ALA A 7 -11.79 -10.85 -54.31
CA ALA A 7 -13.00 -11.19 -53.57
C ALA A 7 -12.89 -12.53 -52.80
N LEU A 8 -12.07 -13.49 -53.30
CA LEU A 8 -11.87 -14.78 -52.64
C LEU A 8 -10.98 -14.71 -51.39
N LEU A 9 -10.07 -13.74 -51.32
CA LEU A 9 -9.20 -13.51 -50.14
C LEU A 9 -9.97 -12.89 -48.96
N LEU A 10 -10.99 -12.10 -49.25
CA LEU A 10 -11.80 -11.46 -48.20
C LEU A 10 -12.78 -12.45 -47.55
N ILE A 11 -13.25 -13.46 -48.27
CA ILE A 11 -14.17 -14.47 -47.75
C ILE A 11 -13.44 -15.47 -46.85
N THR A 12 -12.15 -15.74 -47.09
CA THR A 12 -11.37 -16.64 -46.23
C THR A 12 -10.99 -15.98 -44.89
N LEU A 13 -10.89 -14.65 -44.84
CA LEU A 13 -10.64 -13.90 -43.60
C LEU A 13 -11.88 -13.83 -42.69
N LEU A 14 -13.09 -13.90 -43.27
CA LEU A 14 -14.34 -13.84 -42.48
C LEU A 14 -14.77 -15.21 -41.92
N LEU A 15 -14.29 -16.33 -42.48
CA LEU A 15 -14.58 -17.68 -42.01
C LEU A 15 -13.55 -18.20 -40.98
N GLY A 16 -12.41 -17.53 -40.82
CA GLY A 16 -11.38 -17.88 -39.85
C GLY A 16 -11.66 -17.43 -38.40
N GLY A 17 -12.73 -16.66 -38.17
CA GLY A 17 -12.98 -15.97 -36.90
C GLY A 17 -13.68 -16.76 -35.80
N CYS A 18 -14.09 -18.02 -36.02
CA CYS A 18 -14.83 -18.82 -35.02
C CYS A 18 -14.18 -20.13 -34.65
N ALA A 19 -12.87 -20.28 -34.81
CA ALA A 19 -12.17 -21.45 -34.26
C ALA A 19 -12.00 -21.25 -32.75
N SER A 20 -12.68 -22.04 -31.93
CA SER A 20 -12.45 -22.10 -30.50
C SER A 20 -10.97 -22.37 -30.23
N PRO A 21 -10.31 -21.62 -29.35
CA PRO A 21 -8.89 -21.82 -29.05
C PRO A 21 -8.64 -23.22 -28.54
N THR A 22 -7.61 -23.87 -29.06
CA THR A 22 -7.23 -25.21 -28.57
C THR A 22 -6.73 -25.10 -27.12
N PRO A 23 -6.82 -26.17 -26.31
CA PRO A 23 -6.30 -26.20 -24.96
C PRO A 23 -4.84 -25.73 -24.83
N GLN A 24 -4.02 -26.03 -25.84
CA GLN A 24 -2.62 -25.59 -25.91
C GLN A 24 -2.50 -24.10 -26.13
N GLN A 25 -3.33 -23.50 -26.98
CA GLN A 25 -3.35 -22.06 -27.20
C GLN A 25 -3.84 -21.29 -25.96
N LEU A 26 -4.81 -21.88 -25.26
CA LEU A 26 -5.29 -21.35 -23.99
C LEU A 26 -4.19 -21.37 -22.91
N GLY A 27 -3.46 -22.47 -22.80
CA GLY A 27 -2.33 -22.61 -21.89
C GLY A 27 -1.21 -21.61 -22.16
N GLN A 28 -0.87 -21.40 -23.44
CA GLN A 28 0.14 -20.39 -23.83
C GLN A 28 -0.33 -18.97 -23.55
N ALA A 29 -1.62 -18.67 -23.77
CA ALA A 29 -2.18 -17.35 -23.47
C ALA A 29 -2.21 -17.09 -21.95
N LEU A 30 -2.53 -18.10 -21.14
CA LEU A 30 -2.50 -17.99 -19.68
C LEU A 30 -1.08 -17.76 -19.15
N SER A 31 -0.10 -18.52 -19.65
CA SER A 31 1.31 -18.32 -19.28
C SER A 31 1.83 -16.94 -19.69
N GLY A 32 1.38 -16.41 -20.83
CA GLY A 32 1.69 -15.05 -21.26
C GLY A 32 1.09 -14.00 -20.33
N LEU A 33 -0.16 -14.18 -19.90
CA LEU A 33 -0.83 -13.29 -18.95
C LEU A 33 -0.18 -13.33 -17.57
N GLU A 34 0.22 -14.50 -17.09
CA GLU A 34 0.96 -14.62 -15.83
C GLU A 34 2.29 -13.87 -15.87
N GLY A 35 3.04 -13.98 -16.97
CA GLY A 35 4.28 -13.24 -17.18
C GLY A 35 4.08 -11.73 -17.26
N GLU A 36 3.00 -11.26 -17.88
CA GLU A 36 2.65 -9.84 -17.93
C GLU A 36 2.20 -9.29 -16.57
N LEU A 37 1.43 -10.05 -15.81
CA LEU A 37 1.04 -9.70 -14.46
C LEU A 37 2.26 -9.56 -13.54
N GLN A 38 3.17 -10.53 -13.60
CA GLN A 38 4.40 -10.48 -12.82
C GLN A 38 5.25 -9.26 -13.17
N ARG A 39 5.36 -8.93 -14.46
CA ARG A 39 6.08 -7.73 -14.91
C ARG A 39 5.42 -6.44 -14.43
N LEU A 40 4.09 -6.36 -14.47
CA LEU A 40 3.34 -5.22 -13.94
C LEU A 40 3.50 -5.07 -12.42
N GLU A 41 3.52 -6.18 -11.70
CA GLU A 41 3.78 -6.19 -10.25
C GLU A 41 5.20 -5.70 -9.94
N GLU A 42 6.20 -6.11 -10.71
CA GLU A 42 7.58 -5.62 -10.58
C GLU A 42 7.71 -4.13 -10.91
N GLU A 43 7.04 -3.66 -11.97
CA GLU A 43 7.01 -2.24 -12.35
C GLU A 43 6.29 -1.39 -11.28
N LEU A 44 5.18 -1.88 -10.73
CA LEU A 44 4.48 -1.23 -9.63
C LEU A 44 5.33 -1.18 -8.36
N ALA A 45 6.03 -2.26 -8.04
CA ALA A 45 6.95 -2.32 -6.91
C ALA A 45 8.12 -1.35 -7.09
N ALA A 46 8.67 -1.25 -8.31
CA ALA A 46 9.74 -0.30 -8.63
C ALA A 46 9.26 1.16 -8.56
N MET A 47 8.05 1.46 -9.06
CA MET A 47 7.44 2.79 -8.99
C MET A 47 7.16 3.23 -7.55
N ASN A 48 6.82 2.31 -6.66
CA ASN A 48 6.57 2.60 -5.24
C ASN A 48 7.85 2.57 -4.40
N GLY A 49 9.02 2.29 -4.97
CA GLY A 49 10.29 2.17 -4.26
C GLY A 49 10.33 1.01 -3.26
N LEU A 50 9.38 0.09 -3.36
CA LEU A 50 9.23 -1.06 -2.48
C LEU A 50 9.35 -2.33 -3.32
N HIS A 51 10.34 -3.17 -3.04
CA HIS A 51 10.31 -4.54 -3.50
C HIS A 51 9.06 -5.23 -2.94
N TYR A 52 8.39 -6.05 -3.74
CA TYR A 52 7.21 -6.82 -3.36
C TYR A 52 7.38 -7.55 -2.02
N GLN A 53 8.55 -8.12 -1.80
CA GLN A 53 8.94 -8.74 -0.53
C GLN A 53 8.93 -7.75 0.65
N LYS A 54 9.38 -6.51 0.45
CA LYS A 54 9.35 -5.48 1.49
C LYS A 54 7.92 -5.02 1.81
N ALA A 55 7.02 -5.04 0.85
CA ALA A 55 5.60 -4.73 1.09
C ALA A 55 4.89 -5.81 1.92
N ILE A 56 5.31 -7.08 1.81
CA ILE A 56 4.83 -8.18 2.68
C ILE A 56 5.47 -8.09 4.07
N ASP A 57 6.75 -7.77 4.15
CA ASP A 57 7.49 -7.67 5.41
C ASP A 57 7.14 -6.41 6.22
N ALA A 58 6.71 -5.34 5.55
CA ALA A 58 6.34 -4.10 6.21
C ALA A 58 5.20 -4.26 7.24
N PRO A 59 4.07 -4.94 6.96
CA PRO A 59 3.05 -5.22 7.96
C PRO A 59 3.56 -6.08 9.13
N LEU A 60 4.46 -7.02 8.89
CA LEU A 60 5.06 -7.83 9.95
C LEU A 60 6.00 -7.01 10.83
N ALA A 61 6.82 -6.14 10.23
CA ALA A 61 7.69 -5.22 10.95
C ALA A 61 6.85 -4.26 11.83
N LEU A 62 5.75 -3.73 11.27
CA LEU A 62 4.83 -2.88 12.01
C LEU A 62 4.18 -3.63 13.17
N ARG A 63 3.68 -4.84 12.96
CA ARG A 63 3.09 -5.67 14.02
C ARG A 63 4.08 -5.96 15.14
N ARG A 64 5.34 -6.24 14.82
CA ARG A 64 6.40 -6.42 15.82
C ARG A 64 6.66 -5.13 16.61
N TYR A 65 6.70 -4.01 15.93
CA TYR A 65 6.86 -2.70 16.56
C TYR A 65 5.70 -2.39 17.51
N LEU A 66 4.46 -2.69 17.11
CA LEU A 66 3.27 -2.43 17.91
C LEU A 66 3.16 -3.28 19.18
N SER A 67 3.89 -4.39 19.28
CA SER A 67 3.96 -5.18 20.52
C SER A 67 4.75 -4.46 21.62
N ALA A 68 5.67 -3.56 21.27
CA ALA A 68 6.43 -2.73 22.19
C ALA A 68 6.78 -1.39 21.50
N PRO A 69 5.80 -0.50 21.30
CA PRO A 69 6.04 0.74 20.60
C PRO A 69 6.98 1.66 21.39
N SER A 70 7.85 2.36 20.67
CA SER A 70 8.73 3.33 21.28
C SER A 70 7.93 4.49 21.89
N PRO A 71 8.33 5.00 23.06
CA PRO A 71 7.71 6.17 23.61
C PRO A 71 7.92 7.39 22.71
N THR A 72 6.98 8.32 22.73
CA THR A 72 7.15 9.63 22.08
C THR A 72 8.28 10.43 22.75
N ALA A 73 8.66 11.56 22.15
CA ALA A 73 9.65 12.47 22.73
C ALA A 73 9.27 12.94 24.16
N GLU A 74 7.97 12.99 24.45
CA GLU A 74 7.41 13.34 25.76
C GLU A 74 7.28 12.14 26.70
N GLY A 75 7.74 10.96 26.30
CA GLY A 75 7.67 9.72 27.08
C GLY A 75 6.29 9.05 27.09
N LEU A 76 5.39 9.44 26.16
CA LEU A 76 4.07 8.81 26.03
C LEU A 76 4.15 7.50 25.24
N VAL A 77 3.48 6.49 25.75
CA VAL A 77 3.28 5.22 25.06
C VAL A 77 1.78 5.05 24.83
N PRO A 78 1.34 4.58 23.65
CA PRO A 78 -0.07 4.26 23.45
C PRO A 78 -0.57 3.27 24.49
N ALA A 79 -1.70 3.57 25.11
CA ALA A 79 -2.37 2.64 26.02
C ALA A 79 -2.92 1.43 25.23
N GLN A 80 -3.31 1.65 23.99
CA GLN A 80 -3.80 0.64 23.07
C GLN A 80 -3.37 0.96 21.64
N SER A 81 -3.04 -0.08 20.89
CA SER A 81 -2.67 0.00 19.47
C SER A 81 -3.50 -1.02 18.70
N GLN A 82 -4.17 -0.59 17.63
CA GLN A 82 -4.99 -1.45 16.79
C GLN A 82 -4.63 -1.24 15.32
N LEU A 83 -4.24 -2.30 14.64
CA LEU A 83 -4.05 -2.32 13.20
C LEU A 83 -5.26 -2.98 12.56
N GLN A 84 -5.97 -2.22 11.73
CA GLN A 84 -7.17 -2.68 11.02
C GLN A 84 -6.86 -2.90 9.54
N ASP A 85 -7.68 -3.73 8.90
CA ASP A 85 -7.63 -3.87 7.45
C ASP A 85 -7.98 -2.55 6.76
N GLY A 86 -7.32 -2.27 5.64
CA GLY A 86 -7.52 -1.05 4.89
C GLY A 86 -6.54 0.09 5.18
N PRO A 87 -5.34 -0.13 5.34
CA PRO A 87 -4.33 -0.06 6.37
C PRO A 87 -4.53 1.13 7.32
N LEU A 88 -5.37 0.96 8.31
CA LEU A 88 -5.63 1.94 9.38
C LEU A 88 -4.95 1.48 10.68
N LEU A 89 -4.04 2.28 11.19
CA LEU A 89 -3.47 2.13 12.54
C LEU A 89 -4.12 3.13 13.48
N ARG A 90 -4.66 2.65 14.60
CA ARG A 90 -5.19 3.50 15.65
C ARG A 90 -4.35 3.39 16.91
N TYR A 91 -3.98 4.53 17.47
CA TYR A 91 -3.35 4.69 18.76
C TYR A 91 -4.28 5.39 19.72
N ASP A 92 -4.52 4.78 20.87
CA ASP A 92 -5.25 5.40 21.97
C ASP A 92 -4.26 5.77 23.08
N TYR A 93 -4.16 7.07 23.41
CA TYR A 93 -3.30 7.60 24.45
C TYR A 93 -4.08 7.98 25.70
N ARG A 94 -3.52 7.69 26.86
CA ARG A 94 -3.95 8.28 28.12
C ARG A 94 -2.94 9.35 28.52
N LEU A 95 -3.41 10.59 28.57
CA LEU A 95 -2.55 11.70 28.91
C LEU A 95 -2.33 11.80 30.42
N PRO A 96 -1.11 12.08 30.88
CA PRO A 96 -0.84 12.43 32.25
C PRO A 96 -1.54 13.74 32.64
N ALA A 97 -1.76 13.95 33.94
CA ALA A 97 -2.48 15.14 34.45
C ALA A 97 -1.82 16.47 34.08
N SER A 98 -0.54 16.44 33.74
CA SER A 98 0.23 17.60 33.28
C SER A 98 -0.03 17.99 31.83
N MET A 99 -0.70 17.15 31.06
CA MET A 99 -0.97 17.38 29.63
C MET A 99 -2.47 17.58 29.40
N THR A 100 -2.80 18.62 28.65
CA THR A 100 -4.18 18.93 28.25
C THR A 100 -4.54 18.37 26.89
N ARG A 101 -3.54 18.14 26.04
CA ARG A 101 -3.70 17.56 24.69
C ARG A 101 -2.47 16.75 24.30
N LEU A 102 -2.65 15.86 23.34
CA LEU A 102 -1.54 15.14 22.71
C LEU A 102 -0.71 16.14 21.88
N PRO A 103 0.63 16.14 22.00
CA PRO A 103 1.48 16.90 21.09
C PRO A 103 1.34 16.40 19.66
N THR A 104 0.85 17.26 18.78
CA THR A 104 0.59 16.94 17.37
C THR A 104 1.43 17.79 16.41
N ASP A 105 2.48 18.42 16.92
CA ASP A 105 3.40 19.20 16.10
C ASP A 105 4.15 18.26 15.15
N ASN A 106 4.13 18.59 13.88
CA ASN A 106 4.81 17.84 12.85
C ASN A 106 4.52 16.31 12.88
N PRO A 107 3.25 15.90 12.77
CA PRO A 107 2.84 14.52 12.99
C PRO A 107 3.45 13.56 11.97
N CYS A 108 3.74 14.01 10.76
CA CYS A 108 4.41 13.20 9.74
C CYS A 108 5.81 12.75 10.16
N LEU A 109 6.57 13.63 10.80
CA LEU A 109 7.90 13.30 11.30
C LEU A 109 7.82 12.44 12.57
N ARG A 110 6.88 12.78 13.45
CA ARG A 110 6.70 12.10 14.75
C ARG A 110 6.31 10.64 14.59
N TYR A 111 5.50 10.32 13.59
CA TYR A 111 5.00 8.99 13.29
C TYR A 111 5.50 8.47 11.92
N GLU A 112 6.70 8.89 11.54
CA GLU A 112 7.29 8.53 10.23
C GLU A 112 7.40 7.01 10.05
N PHE A 113 7.81 6.29 11.09
CA PHE A 113 7.97 4.83 11.04
C PHE A 113 6.63 4.16 10.72
N GLU A 114 5.59 4.46 11.47
CA GLU A 114 4.26 3.90 11.31
C GLU A 114 3.69 4.22 9.92
N LEU A 115 3.73 5.49 9.54
CA LEU A 115 3.18 5.95 8.26
C LEU A 115 3.90 5.33 7.06
N ARG A 116 5.23 5.20 7.11
CA ARG A 116 6.00 4.53 6.05
C ARG A 116 5.65 3.05 5.93
N HIS A 117 5.41 2.36 7.05
CA HIS A 117 5.07 0.94 7.05
C HIS A 117 3.61 0.65 6.71
N LEU A 118 2.71 1.62 6.91
CA LEU A 118 1.32 1.53 6.48
C LEU A 118 1.17 1.65 4.96
N GLY A 119 2.16 2.25 4.28
CA GLY A 119 2.12 2.45 2.84
C GLY A 119 1.28 3.65 2.40
N ARG A 120 1.22 3.87 1.09
CA ARG A 120 0.67 5.10 0.49
C ARG A 120 -0.80 5.38 0.82
N LEU A 121 -1.59 4.34 1.03
CA LEU A 121 -3.01 4.45 1.43
C LEU A 121 -3.18 4.41 2.95
N GLY A 122 -2.05 4.36 3.69
CA GLY A 122 -2.06 4.25 5.13
C GLY A 122 -2.66 5.45 5.83
N GLN A 123 -3.36 5.17 6.91
CA GLN A 123 -3.96 6.15 7.79
C GLN A 123 -3.56 5.86 9.23
N LEU A 124 -3.18 6.90 9.95
CA LEU A 124 -2.91 6.83 11.38
C LEU A 124 -3.92 7.69 12.12
N GLU A 125 -4.71 7.07 12.96
CA GLU A 125 -5.66 7.72 13.84
C GLU A 125 -5.07 7.81 15.25
N LEU A 126 -4.97 9.01 15.78
CA LEU A 126 -4.54 9.29 17.14
C LEU A 126 -5.75 9.70 17.94
N ALA A 127 -6.09 8.94 18.95
CA ALA A 127 -7.09 9.32 19.93
C ALA A 127 -6.43 9.51 21.29
N TRP A 128 -6.88 10.49 22.04
CA TRP A 128 -6.35 10.71 23.40
C TRP A 128 -7.44 11.11 24.38
N GLN A 129 -7.22 10.71 25.59
CA GLN A 129 -8.06 11.07 26.71
C GLN A 129 -7.20 11.57 27.87
N GLY A 130 -7.52 12.73 28.39
CA GLY A 130 -6.86 13.35 29.53
C GLY A 130 -7.88 13.81 30.56
N LYS A 131 -7.41 14.33 31.68
CA LYS A 131 -8.24 14.86 32.76
C LYS A 131 -9.11 16.05 32.33
N THR A 132 -8.63 16.84 31.39
CA THR A 132 -9.26 18.10 30.93
C THR A 132 -9.96 17.98 29.59
N GLY A 133 -9.90 16.83 28.93
CA GLY A 133 -10.55 16.62 27.64
C GLY A 133 -10.05 15.41 26.87
N ALA A 134 -10.67 15.18 25.75
CA ALA A 134 -10.35 14.16 24.79
C ALA A 134 -10.22 14.78 23.39
N GLY A 135 -9.52 14.11 22.48
CA GLY A 135 -9.41 14.56 21.09
C GLY A 135 -9.01 13.42 20.17
N GLU A 136 -9.12 13.69 18.88
CA GLU A 136 -8.74 12.78 17.82
C GLU A 136 -8.04 13.55 16.70
N LEU A 137 -7.11 12.87 16.01
CA LEU A 137 -6.43 13.37 14.82
C LEU A 137 -6.23 12.25 13.83
N LEU A 138 -6.63 12.45 12.59
CA LEU A 138 -6.39 11.53 11.49
C LEU A 138 -5.25 12.07 10.61
N ILE A 139 -4.23 11.26 10.40
CA ILE A 139 -3.07 11.55 9.55
C ILE A 139 -3.09 10.58 8.38
N GLN A 140 -3.07 11.10 7.16
CA GLN A 140 -2.97 10.28 5.97
C GLN A 140 -1.53 10.29 5.47
N GLN A 141 -0.98 9.12 5.18
CA GLN A 141 0.40 9.00 4.69
C GLN A 141 0.65 9.84 3.43
N ARG A 142 -0.34 9.91 2.54
CA ARG A 142 -0.27 10.71 1.30
C ARG A 142 -0.07 12.21 1.52
N ASP A 143 -0.47 12.73 2.67
CA ASP A 143 -0.35 14.14 3.02
C ASP A 143 1.02 14.47 3.65
N CYS A 144 1.83 13.43 3.90
CA CYS A 144 3.15 13.58 4.47
C CYS A 144 4.22 13.63 3.39
N PRO A 145 5.08 14.65 3.37
CA PRO A 145 6.13 14.82 2.36
C PRO A 145 7.32 13.89 2.62
N PHE A 146 7.10 12.58 2.62
CA PHE A 146 8.19 11.64 2.71
C PHE A 146 8.98 11.65 1.41
N SER A 147 10.27 11.92 1.50
CA SER A 147 11.18 11.74 0.39
C SER A 147 11.08 10.29 -0.12
N ALA A 148 11.03 10.13 -1.44
CA ALA A 148 11.05 8.82 -2.10
C ALA A 148 12.35 8.01 -1.81
N LYS A 149 13.37 8.64 -1.21
CA LYS A 149 14.49 7.93 -0.61
C LYS A 149 13.97 7.15 0.59
N GLY A 150 13.66 5.88 0.35
CA GLY A 150 13.52 4.91 1.41
C GLY A 150 14.71 4.99 2.38
N PRO A 151 14.58 4.48 3.61
CA PRO A 151 15.68 4.42 4.55
C PRO A 151 16.87 3.78 3.81
N GLY A 152 17.92 4.57 3.63
CA GLY A 152 19.07 4.18 2.84
C GLY A 152 19.58 2.84 3.29
N LEU A 153 19.70 1.92 2.36
CA LEU A 153 20.61 0.81 2.45
C LEU A 153 22.02 1.45 2.44
N GLN A 154 22.57 1.67 3.60
CA GLN A 154 24.01 1.72 3.82
C GLN A 154 24.49 0.34 4.16
#